data_bd30d71c9a7c0ef7e627d706ef47b189
#
_entry.id   bd30d71c9a7c0ef7e627d706ef47b189
#
_cell.length_a   1.000
_cell.length_b   1.000
_cell.length_c   1.000
_cell.angle_alpha   90.00
_cell.angle_beta   90.00
_cell.angle_gamma   90.00
#
_symmetry.space_group_name_H-M   'P 1'
#
loop_
_entity.id
_entity.type
_entity.pdbx_description
1 polymer ?
#
loop_
_entity_poly.entity_id
_entity_poly.type
_entity_poly.pdbx_seq_one_letter_code
_entity_poly.pdbx_strand_id
1 'polypeptide(L)'
;MIPAQEALARLREGNRRFVENGAASGGRPGPAQQPFAIVLGCSDSRVPAELIFGQGFGDLFVIRVAGNIVAPSQVGSVEFAAEVFGTRLAVVVGHTQCGAVAATLAELRQPQGHASPNLRAIVDRIRPAIESLLATPIAKDPAALAAEATRANIRASVAHLRHGSVLLERRIERDGLLIVGAEYCVEAGTVEFFDD
;
A
#
# COMPACT_ATOMS: atom_id res chain seq x y z
N MET A 1 10.66 -20.92 -9.01
CA MET A 1 11.27 -19.58 -9.13
C MET A 1 12.40 -19.64 -10.13
N ILE A 2 12.57 -18.56 -10.92
CA ILE A 2 13.68 -18.48 -11.89
C ILE A 2 14.98 -18.03 -11.19
N PRO A 3 16.16 -18.41 -11.71
CA PRO A 3 17.45 -17.94 -11.21
C PRO A 3 17.58 -16.41 -11.30
N ALA A 4 18.36 -15.80 -10.41
CA ALA A 4 18.53 -14.34 -10.36
C ALA A 4 19.07 -13.74 -11.65
N GLN A 5 20.00 -14.43 -12.32
CA GLN A 5 20.56 -13.96 -13.59
C GLN A 5 19.53 -13.99 -14.74
N GLU A 6 18.65 -14.99 -14.76
CA GLU A 6 17.54 -15.04 -15.72
C GLU A 6 16.53 -13.92 -15.44
N ALA A 7 16.19 -13.67 -14.16
CA ALA A 7 15.34 -12.54 -13.77
C ALA A 7 15.92 -11.21 -14.22
N LEU A 8 17.23 -10.99 -14.01
CA LEU A 8 17.92 -9.77 -14.46
C LEU A 8 17.89 -9.65 -15.99
N ALA A 9 18.13 -10.74 -16.72
CA ALA A 9 18.05 -10.75 -18.18
C ALA A 9 16.64 -10.38 -18.69
N ARG A 10 15.57 -10.89 -18.04
CA ARG A 10 14.19 -10.53 -18.38
C ARG A 10 13.89 -9.04 -18.17
N LEU A 11 14.41 -8.44 -17.10
CA LEU A 11 14.25 -7.00 -16.85
C LEU A 11 14.97 -6.15 -17.90
N ARG A 12 16.21 -6.51 -18.27
CA ARG A 12 16.97 -5.83 -19.32
C ARG A 12 16.26 -5.90 -20.67
N GLU A 13 15.78 -7.08 -21.03
CA GLU A 13 15.02 -7.28 -22.27
C GLU A 13 13.67 -6.53 -22.24
N GLY A 14 12.98 -6.53 -21.10
CA GLY A 14 11.75 -5.76 -20.90
C GLY A 14 11.97 -4.26 -21.11
N ASN A 15 13.05 -3.71 -20.53
CA ASN A 15 13.40 -2.31 -20.71
C ASN A 15 13.80 -1.99 -22.17
N ARG A 16 14.54 -2.87 -22.84
CA ARG A 16 14.87 -2.70 -24.26
C ARG A 16 13.59 -2.58 -25.12
N ARG A 17 12.64 -3.51 -24.93
CA ARG A 17 11.33 -3.46 -25.64
C ARG A 17 10.53 -2.21 -25.31
N PHE A 18 10.56 -1.76 -24.06
CA PHE A 18 9.91 -0.51 -23.66
C PHE A 18 10.50 0.71 -24.41
N VAL A 19 11.83 0.76 -24.57
CA VAL A 19 12.50 1.85 -25.30
C VAL A 19 12.17 1.81 -26.79
N GLU A 20 12.19 0.62 -27.40
CA GLU A 20 11.98 0.44 -28.86
C GLU A 20 10.52 0.68 -29.28
N ASN A 21 9.57 0.18 -28.50
CA ASN A 21 8.14 0.22 -28.88
C ASN A 21 7.42 1.47 -28.36
N GLY A 22 8.11 2.36 -27.64
CA GLY A 22 7.45 3.34 -26.79
C GLY A 22 6.67 2.60 -25.69
N ALA A 23 6.15 3.29 -24.70
CA ALA A 23 5.21 2.65 -23.78
C ALA A 23 3.95 2.31 -24.57
N ALA A 24 3.73 1.05 -24.87
CA ALA A 24 2.66 0.54 -25.73
C ALA A 24 1.23 0.88 -25.25
N SER A 25 1.10 1.60 -24.15
CA SER A 25 -0.19 1.95 -23.54
C SER A 25 -0.22 3.31 -22.81
N GLY A 26 0.81 4.13 -22.84
CA GLY A 26 0.78 5.38 -22.06
C GLY A 26 1.78 6.45 -22.48
N GLY A 27 2.51 6.26 -23.59
CA GLY A 27 3.53 7.24 -24.01
C GLY A 27 4.80 7.16 -23.15
N ARG A 28 5.71 8.12 -23.35
CA ARG A 28 6.86 8.34 -22.48
C ARG A 28 6.48 9.36 -21.39
N PRO A 29 7.04 9.23 -20.17
CA PRO A 29 6.82 10.23 -19.14
C PRO A 29 7.24 11.62 -19.62
N GLY A 30 6.46 12.64 -19.27
CA GLY A 30 6.83 14.03 -19.49
C GLY A 30 8.04 14.45 -18.62
N PRO A 31 8.54 15.68 -18.82
CA PRO A 31 9.72 16.18 -18.09
C PRO A 31 9.46 16.39 -16.59
N ALA A 32 8.20 16.49 -16.17
CA ALA A 32 7.80 16.69 -14.76
C ALA A 32 6.60 15.80 -14.44
N GLN A 33 6.53 15.34 -13.19
CA GLN A 33 5.36 14.64 -12.68
C GLN A 33 4.35 15.66 -12.10
N GLN A 34 3.07 15.37 -12.26
CA GLN A 34 1.95 16.15 -11.68
C GLN A 34 0.90 15.21 -11.10
N PRO A 35 1.24 14.48 -10.03
CA PRO A 35 0.37 13.46 -9.49
C PRO A 35 -0.89 14.10 -8.88
N PHE A 36 -2.08 13.66 -9.34
CA PHE A 36 -3.34 14.11 -8.77
C PHE A 36 -3.73 13.34 -7.50
N ALA A 37 -3.11 12.18 -7.27
CA ALA A 37 -3.32 11.35 -6.08
C ALA A 37 -2.02 10.70 -5.59
N ILE A 38 -1.94 10.52 -4.26
CA ILE A 38 -0.94 9.73 -3.57
C ILE A 38 -1.54 8.36 -3.28
N VAL A 39 -0.85 7.28 -3.59
CA VAL A 39 -1.28 5.93 -3.26
C VAL A 39 -0.24 5.26 -2.38
N LEU A 40 -0.61 4.96 -1.13
CA LEU A 40 0.17 4.10 -0.24
C LEU A 40 -0.39 2.68 -0.31
N GLY A 41 0.33 1.77 -0.97
CA GLY A 41 -0.12 0.41 -1.22
C GLY A 41 0.82 -0.68 -0.74
N CYS A 42 0.37 -1.92 -0.86
CA CYS A 42 1.20 -3.08 -0.60
C CYS A 42 2.24 -3.30 -1.72
N SER A 43 3.40 -3.89 -1.35
CA SER A 43 4.41 -4.34 -2.32
C SER A 43 4.03 -5.63 -3.05
N ASP A 44 2.86 -6.22 -2.79
CA ASP A 44 2.36 -7.41 -3.48
C ASP A 44 2.33 -7.17 -4.99
N SER A 45 2.94 -8.08 -5.75
CA SER A 45 3.12 -7.94 -7.20
C SER A 45 1.80 -7.93 -7.99
N ARG A 46 0.69 -8.37 -7.37
CA ARG A 46 -0.66 -8.39 -7.97
C ARG A 46 -1.40 -7.06 -7.82
N VAL A 47 -0.82 -6.07 -7.10
CA VAL A 47 -1.49 -4.82 -6.72
C VAL A 47 -0.68 -3.59 -7.20
N PRO A 48 -0.35 -3.47 -8.50
CA PRO A 48 0.29 -2.26 -9.01
C PRO A 48 -0.75 -1.14 -9.14
N ALA A 49 -0.53 -0.04 -8.42
CA ALA A 49 -1.51 1.05 -8.31
C ALA A 49 -1.92 1.62 -9.65
N GLU A 50 -0.97 1.83 -10.55
CA GLU A 50 -1.23 2.40 -11.88
C GLU A 50 -2.17 1.51 -12.69
N LEU A 51 -2.02 0.18 -12.59
CA LEU A 51 -2.86 -0.75 -13.34
C LEU A 51 -4.27 -0.85 -12.74
N ILE A 52 -4.38 -0.98 -11.41
CA ILE A 52 -5.70 -1.15 -10.78
C ILE A 52 -6.58 0.09 -10.87
N PHE A 53 -5.97 1.28 -10.99
CA PHE A 53 -6.69 2.55 -11.18
C PHE A 53 -6.71 3.03 -12.63
N GLY A 54 -6.10 2.31 -13.57
CA GLY A 54 -6.07 2.68 -14.99
C GLY A 54 -5.37 4.01 -15.27
N GLN A 55 -4.30 4.31 -14.52
CA GLN A 55 -3.57 5.57 -14.62
C GLN A 55 -2.25 5.42 -15.36
N GLY A 56 -1.75 6.53 -15.91
CA GLY A 56 -0.52 6.59 -16.69
C GLY A 56 0.70 7.12 -15.93
N PHE A 57 1.77 7.37 -16.66
CA PHE A 57 2.99 7.96 -16.10
C PHE A 57 2.74 9.37 -15.57
N GLY A 58 3.15 9.63 -14.32
CA GLY A 58 3.07 10.94 -13.69
C GLY A 58 1.75 11.25 -13.01
N ASP A 59 0.71 10.41 -13.17
CA ASP A 59 -0.63 10.63 -12.63
C ASP A 59 -0.73 10.32 -11.13
N LEU A 60 0.03 9.33 -10.66
CA LEU A 60 0.03 8.90 -9.27
C LEU A 60 1.42 9.04 -8.64
N PHE A 61 1.45 9.48 -7.38
CA PHE A 61 2.63 9.38 -6.52
C PHE A 61 2.51 8.11 -5.68
N VAL A 62 3.25 7.06 -6.06
CA VAL A 62 3.07 5.72 -5.50
C VAL A 62 4.13 5.38 -4.46
N ILE A 63 3.68 4.99 -3.27
CA ILE A 63 4.49 4.51 -2.15
C ILE A 63 4.11 3.06 -1.90
N ARG A 64 5.07 2.13 -1.90
CA ARG A 64 4.78 0.70 -1.68
C ARG A 64 5.64 0.11 -0.59
N VAL A 65 4.99 -0.61 0.32
CA VAL A 65 5.63 -1.35 1.40
C VAL A 65 4.78 -2.57 1.77
N ALA A 66 5.41 -3.68 2.18
CA ALA A 66 4.67 -4.88 2.57
C ALA A 66 3.60 -4.56 3.63
N GLY A 67 2.35 -4.96 3.36
CA GLY A 67 1.22 -4.74 4.26
C GLY A 67 0.75 -3.28 4.36
N ASN A 68 1.04 -2.42 3.39
CA ASN A 68 0.63 -1.00 3.37
C ASN A 68 0.79 -0.28 4.73
N ILE A 69 1.84 -0.65 5.49
CA ILE A 69 2.14 -0.06 6.81
C ILE A 69 2.56 1.40 6.69
N VAL A 70 2.41 2.14 7.78
CA VAL A 70 2.89 3.50 7.91
C VAL A 70 4.10 3.55 8.85
N ALA A 71 5.24 4.03 8.34
CA ALA A 71 6.47 4.27 9.06
C ALA A 71 6.98 5.68 8.72
N PRO A 72 7.99 6.23 9.39
CA PRO A 72 8.44 7.61 9.13
C PRO A 72 8.75 7.92 7.67
N SER A 73 9.33 6.97 6.93
CA SER A 73 9.62 7.17 5.50
C SER A 73 8.37 7.23 4.63
N GLN A 74 7.31 6.49 4.96
CA GLN A 74 6.02 6.55 4.27
C GLN A 74 5.32 7.87 4.58
N VAL A 75 5.30 8.30 5.85
CA VAL A 75 4.77 9.62 6.23
C VAL A 75 5.49 10.72 5.46
N GLY A 76 6.83 10.75 5.51
CA GLY A 76 7.62 11.75 4.80
C GLY A 76 7.41 11.74 3.29
N SER A 77 7.12 10.58 2.67
CA SER A 77 6.80 10.51 1.25
C SER A 77 5.42 11.11 0.93
N VAL A 78 4.42 10.90 1.80
CA VAL A 78 3.11 11.55 1.67
C VAL A 78 3.22 13.05 1.87
N GLU A 79 3.96 13.50 2.90
CA GLU A 79 4.25 14.91 3.14
C GLU A 79 4.90 15.55 1.93
N PHE A 80 5.92 14.91 1.36
CA PHE A 80 6.63 15.40 0.18
C PHE A 80 5.66 15.63 -0.98
N ALA A 81 4.81 14.66 -1.29
CA ALA A 81 3.87 14.80 -2.40
C ALA A 81 2.82 15.89 -2.14
N ALA A 82 2.31 15.99 -0.91
CA ALA A 82 1.36 17.02 -0.52
C ALA A 82 1.97 18.44 -0.55
N GLU A 83 3.26 18.58 -0.16
CA GLU A 83 3.96 19.88 -0.14
C GLU A 83 4.46 20.29 -1.53
N VAL A 84 5.18 19.40 -2.21
CA VAL A 84 5.91 19.75 -3.44
C VAL A 84 4.98 19.80 -4.65
N PHE A 85 4.03 18.88 -4.74
CA PHE A 85 3.10 18.79 -5.89
C PHE A 85 1.72 19.39 -5.58
N GLY A 86 1.44 19.70 -4.33
CA GLY A 86 0.12 20.18 -3.93
C GLY A 86 -0.99 19.13 -4.07
N THR A 87 -0.63 17.85 -4.05
CA THR A 87 -1.57 16.74 -4.20
C THR A 87 -2.52 16.68 -3.00
N ARG A 88 -3.83 16.63 -3.26
CA ARG A 88 -4.89 16.74 -2.23
C ARG A 88 -5.67 15.47 -1.98
N LEU A 89 -5.24 14.35 -2.53
CA LEU A 89 -5.82 13.03 -2.26
C LEU A 89 -4.71 12.04 -1.91
N ALA A 90 -4.86 11.36 -0.78
CA ALA A 90 -4.04 10.22 -0.41
C ALA A 90 -4.94 9.01 -0.17
N VAL A 91 -4.64 7.89 -0.81
CA VAL A 91 -5.38 6.63 -0.69
C VAL A 91 -4.47 5.57 -0.09
N VAL A 92 -4.86 5.01 1.04
CA VAL A 92 -4.22 3.80 1.58
C VAL A 92 -4.91 2.58 1.00
N VAL A 93 -4.21 1.84 0.15
CA VAL A 93 -4.77 0.66 -0.53
C VAL A 93 -4.24 -0.61 0.09
N GLY A 94 -5.09 -1.33 0.81
CA GLY A 94 -4.87 -2.73 1.16
C GLY A 94 -5.49 -3.66 0.13
N HIS A 95 -5.37 -4.96 0.34
CA HIS A 95 -5.92 -5.93 -0.60
C HIS A 95 -6.25 -7.26 0.06
N THR A 96 -7.20 -7.99 -0.50
CA THR A 96 -7.51 -9.36 -0.07
C THR A 96 -6.28 -10.27 -0.21
N GLN A 97 -6.18 -11.28 0.65
CA GLN A 97 -5.06 -12.25 0.64
C GLN A 97 -3.68 -11.61 0.87
N CYS A 98 -3.60 -10.55 1.67
CA CYS A 98 -2.33 -9.89 1.97
C CYS A 98 -1.41 -10.78 2.81
N GLY A 99 -0.23 -11.13 2.25
CA GLY A 99 0.74 -11.99 2.92
C GLY A 99 1.29 -11.43 4.23
N ALA A 100 1.46 -10.10 4.33
CA ALA A 100 1.94 -9.46 5.56
C ALA A 100 0.91 -9.52 6.69
N VAL A 101 -0.38 -9.32 6.38
CA VAL A 101 -1.48 -9.47 7.35
C VAL A 101 -1.59 -10.93 7.80
N ALA A 102 -1.55 -11.88 6.86
CA ALA A 102 -1.59 -13.31 7.16
C ALA A 102 -0.39 -13.74 8.05
N ALA A 103 0.82 -13.28 7.74
CA ALA A 103 2.01 -13.55 8.54
C ALA A 103 1.88 -12.97 9.97
N THR A 104 1.29 -11.78 10.11
CA THR A 104 1.04 -11.16 11.43
C THR A 104 0.03 -11.96 12.23
N LEU A 105 -1.07 -12.41 11.63
CA LEU A 105 -2.06 -13.28 12.29
C LEU A 105 -1.45 -14.61 12.72
N ALA A 106 -0.58 -15.21 11.89
CA ALA A 106 0.12 -16.45 12.23
C ALA A 106 1.06 -16.28 13.43
N GLU A 107 1.86 -15.20 13.44
CA GLU A 107 2.78 -14.87 14.54
C GLU A 107 2.03 -14.58 15.85
N LEU A 108 0.86 -13.92 15.78
CA LEU A 108 0.03 -13.68 16.96
C LEU A 108 -0.57 -14.96 17.56
N ARG A 109 -0.88 -15.96 16.73
CA ARG A 109 -1.42 -17.25 17.17
C ARG A 109 -0.34 -18.18 17.70
N GLN A 110 0.83 -18.19 17.06
CA GLN A 110 1.95 -19.07 17.39
C GLN A 110 3.28 -18.33 17.14
N PRO A 111 3.80 -17.61 18.14
CA PRO A 111 5.08 -16.92 18.03
C PRO A 111 6.20 -17.89 17.68
N GLN A 112 6.77 -17.78 16.49
CA GLN A 112 7.82 -18.68 16.02
C GLN A 112 9.24 -18.19 16.33
N GLY A 113 9.39 -16.93 16.71
CA GLY A 113 10.68 -16.38 17.16
C GLY A 113 11.80 -16.26 16.10
N HIS A 114 11.54 -16.65 14.87
CA HIS A 114 12.57 -16.78 13.81
C HIS A 114 12.56 -15.65 12.77
N ALA A 115 11.64 -14.68 12.87
CA ALA A 115 11.63 -13.57 11.93
C ALA A 115 12.84 -12.65 12.15
N SER A 116 13.48 -12.20 11.07
CA SER A 116 14.52 -11.17 11.16
C SER A 116 13.95 -9.91 11.84
N PRO A 117 14.79 -9.09 12.50
CA PRO A 117 14.32 -7.81 13.08
C PRO A 117 13.60 -6.91 12.08
N ASN A 118 13.99 -6.96 10.80
CA ASN A 118 13.37 -6.17 9.76
C ASN A 118 11.97 -6.67 9.39
N LEU A 119 11.76 -7.99 9.32
CA LEU A 119 10.43 -8.58 9.13
C LEU A 119 9.55 -8.31 10.34
N ARG A 120 10.10 -8.39 11.55
CA ARG A 120 9.40 -8.07 12.79
C ARG A 120 8.90 -6.62 12.79
N ALA A 121 9.68 -5.67 12.27
CA ALA A 121 9.26 -4.27 12.16
C ALA A 121 8.00 -4.06 11.31
N ILE A 122 7.70 -4.94 10.35
CA ILE A 122 6.43 -4.93 9.60
C ILE A 122 5.31 -5.49 10.47
N VAL A 123 5.53 -6.67 11.07
CA VAL A 123 4.55 -7.34 11.96
C VAL A 123 4.14 -6.42 13.09
N ASP A 124 5.09 -5.76 13.76
CA ASP A 124 4.84 -4.88 14.91
C ASP A 124 4.02 -3.63 14.55
N ARG A 125 4.00 -3.22 13.29
CA ARG A 125 3.14 -2.12 12.82
C ARG A 125 1.72 -2.57 12.49
N ILE A 126 1.55 -3.80 12.04
CA ILE A 126 0.23 -4.38 11.75
C ILE A 126 -0.46 -4.86 13.04
N ARG A 127 0.30 -5.47 13.95
CA ARG A 127 -0.16 -6.09 15.20
C ARG A 127 -1.20 -5.25 15.96
N PRO A 128 -0.96 -3.96 16.31
CA PRO A 128 -1.90 -3.18 17.14
C PRO A 128 -3.28 -3.04 16.52
N ALA A 129 -3.37 -3.07 15.19
CA ALA A 129 -4.64 -2.95 14.47
C ALA A 129 -5.48 -4.24 14.51
N ILE A 130 -4.84 -5.41 14.68
CA ILE A 130 -5.53 -6.69 14.45
C ILE A 130 -5.53 -7.63 15.66
N GLU A 131 -4.69 -7.43 16.68
CA GLU A 131 -4.55 -8.37 17.80
C GLU A 131 -5.84 -8.54 18.59
N SER A 132 -6.62 -7.47 18.76
CA SER A 132 -7.91 -7.53 19.47
C SER A 132 -8.95 -8.41 18.76
N LEU A 133 -8.86 -8.58 17.46
CA LEU A 133 -9.78 -9.43 16.68
C LEU A 133 -9.69 -10.90 17.11
N LEU A 134 -8.54 -11.35 17.61
CA LEU A 134 -8.35 -12.73 18.09
C LEU A 134 -9.17 -13.06 19.33
N ALA A 135 -9.61 -12.07 20.10
CA ALA A 135 -10.46 -12.23 21.25
C ALA A 135 -11.96 -12.17 20.90
N THR A 136 -12.33 -11.96 19.66
CA THR A 136 -13.71 -11.84 19.20
C THR A 136 -14.21 -13.14 18.56
N PRO A 137 -15.54 -13.33 18.41
CA PRO A 137 -16.10 -14.50 17.73
C PRO A 137 -15.62 -14.71 16.30
N ILE A 138 -15.19 -13.64 15.59
CA ILE A 138 -14.69 -13.69 14.22
C ILE A 138 -13.40 -14.54 14.10
N ALA A 139 -12.66 -14.70 15.21
CA ALA A 139 -11.45 -15.53 15.26
C ALA A 139 -11.70 -17.02 14.94
N LYS A 140 -12.96 -17.48 15.04
CA LYS A 140 -13.38 -18.85 14.72
C LYS A 140 -13.55 -19.08 13.21
N ASP A 141 -13.68 -18.01 12.42
CA ASP A 141 -13.76 -18.05 10.97
C ASP A 141 -12.49 -17.45 10.38
N PRO A 142 -11.56 -18.26 9.85
CA PRO A 142 -10.29 -17.77 9.32
C PRO A 142 -10.45 -16.80 8.14
N ALA A 143 -11.46 -16.99 7.29
CA ALA A 143 -11.70 -16.13 6.14
C ALA A 143 -12.22 -14.75 6.58
N ALA A 144 -13.22 -14.74 7.45
CA ALA A 144 -13.77 -13.51 8.01
C ALA A 144 -12.71 -12.74 8.84
N LEU A 145 -11.90 -13.46 9.62
CA LEU A 145 -10.79 -12.85 10.37
C LEU A 145 -9.77 -12.20 9.45
N ALA A 146 -9.36 -12.87 8.37
CA ALA A 146 -8.38 -12.32 7.43
C ALA A 146 -8.93 -11.07 6.72
N ALA A 147 -10.20 -11.08 6.33
CA ALA A 147 -10.87 -9.93 5.72
C ALA A 147 -10.93 -8.74 6.70
N GLU A 148 -11.39 -8.95 7.92
CA GLU A 148 -11.48 -7.88 8.91
C GLU A 148 -10.10 -7.36 9.33
N ALA A 149 -9.10 -8.24 9.48
CA ALA A 149 -7.72 -7.83 9.75
C ALA A 149 -7.15 -6.94 8.65
N THR A 150 -7.43 -7.24 7.38
CA THR A 150 -7.01 -6.40 6.25
C THR A 150 -7.65 -5.01 6.37
N ARG A 151 -8.96 -4.93 6.58
CA ARG A 151 -9.68 -3.66 6.73
C ARG A 151 -9.22 -2.86 7.96
N ALA A 152 -9.01 -3.53 9.09
CA ALA A 152 -8.49 -2.90 10.31
C ALA A 152 -7.08 -2.30 10.09
N ASN A 153 -6.19 -3.01 9.38
CA ASN A 153 -4.87 -2.50 9.04
C ASN A 153 -4.92 -1.28 8.10
N ILE A 154 -5.84 -1.27 7.14
CA ILE A 154 -6.04 -0.11 6.26
C ILE A 154 -6.49 1.10 7.10
N ARG A 155 -7.53 0.94 7.94
CA ARG A 155 -8.04 2.02 8.81
C ARG A 155 -6.97 2.55 9.76
N ALA A 156 -6.17 1.67 10.36
CA ALA A 156 -5.06 2.08 11.23
C ALA A 156 -4.00 2.89 10.47
N SER A 157 -3.68 2.50 9.24
CA SER A 157 -2.76 3.25 8.38
C SER A 157 -3.32 4.61 7.98
N VAL A 158 -4.61 4.71 7.66
CA VAL A 158 -5.31 5.98 7.40
C VAL A 158 -5.27 6.88 8.63
N ALA A 159 -5.63 6.36 9.80
CA ALA A 159 -5.62 7.10 11.06
C ALA A 159 -4.20 7.61 11.39
N HIS A 160 -3.17 6.80 11.17
CA HIS A 160 -1.79 7.19 11.38
C HIS A 160 -1.37 8.34 10.44
N LEU A 161 -1.77 8.33 9.17
CA LEU A 161 -1.49 9.46 8.26
C LEU A 161 -2.28 10.71 8.63
N ARG A 162 -3.54 10.56 9.08
CA ARG A 162 -4.39 11.70 9.47
C ARG A 162 -3.91 12.39 10.75
N HIS A 163 -3.36 11.63 11.72
CA HIS A 163 -3.09 12.11 13.08
C HIS A 163 -1.63 11.93 13.52
N GLY A 164 -0.76 11.41 12.70
CA GLY A 164 0.64 11.15 13.01
C GLY A 164 1.62 12.19 12.45
N SER A 165 1.12 13.24 11.79
CA SER A 165 1.93 14.29 11.19
C SER A 165 1.25 15.65 11.29
N VAL A 166 1.88 16.57 12.00
CA VAL A 166 1.42 17.97 12.12
C VAL A 166 1.28 18.64 10.75
N LEU A 167 2.14 18.27 9.80
CA LEU A 167 2.08 18.81 8.44
C LEU A 167 0.81 18.31 7.73
N LEU A 168 0.55 17.00 7.75
CA LEU A 168 -0.63 16.42 7.11
C LEU A 168 -1.92 16.90 7.77
N GLU A 169 -1.99 16.98 9.11
CA GLU A 169 -3.12 17.58 9.82
C GLU A 169 -3.42 19.00 9.32
N ARG A 170 -2.39 19.83 9.20
CA ARG A 170 -2.54 21.19 8.67
C ARG A 170 -3.04 21.19 7.22
N ARG A 171 -2.56 20.27 6.38
CA ARG A 171 -3.01 20.14 4.98
C ARG A 171 -4.46 19.67 4.89
N ILE A 172 -4.90 18.80 5.80
CA ILE A 172 -6.31 18.38 5.90
C ILE A 172 -7.18 19.59 6.27
N GLU A 173 -6.81 20.31 7.30
CA GLU A 173 -7.61 21.42 7.83
C GLU A 173 -7.69 22.64 6.90
N ARG A 174 -6.59 22.98 6.23
CA ARG A 174 -6.46 24.25 5.49
C ARG A 174 -6.55 24.12 3.99
N ASP A 175 -6.06 23.01 3.44
CA ASP A 175 -5.86 22.87 2.00
C ASP A 175 -6.77 21.79 1.40
N GLY A 176 -7.59 21.13 2.23
CA GLY A 176 -8.54 20.12 1.79
C GLY A 176 -7.89 18.82 1.35
N LEU A 177 -6.73 18.44 1.95
CA LEU A 177 -6.17 17.12 1.76
C LEU A 177 -7.14 16.08 2.32
N LEU A 178 -7.57 15.17 1.46
CA LEU A 178 -8.40 14.02 1.82
C LEU A 178 -7.51 12.77 1.91
N ILE A 179 -7.60 12.04 3.03
CA ILE A 179 -6.91 10.76 3.23
C ILE A 179 -7.96 9.69 3.47
N VAL A 180 -8.04 8.70 2.57
CA VAL A 180 -9.05 7.63 2.60
C VAL A 180 -8.42 6.26 2.54
N GLY A 181 -9.16 5.24 3.00
CA GLY A 181 -8.81 3.83 2.85
C GLY A 181 -9.50 3.21 1.65
N ALA A 182 -8.90 2.18 1.08
CA ALA A 182 -9.51 1.36 0.06
C ALA A 182 -9.03 -0.10 0.15
N GLU A 183 -9.89 -1.03 -0.19
CA GLU A 183 -9.56 -2.46 -0.30
C GLU A 183 -9.69 -2.92 -1.74
N TYR A 184 -8.60 -3.45 -2.29
CA TYR A 184 -8.59 -4.10 -3.59
C TYR A 184 -8.87 -5.60 -3.45
N CYS A 185 -9.88 -6.08 -4.14
CA CYS A 185 -10.15 -7.51 -4.27
C CYS A 185 -9.32 -8.12 -5.40
N VAL A 186 -8.32 -8.93 -5.06
CA VAL A 186 -7.42 -9.55 -6.04
C VAL A 186 -8.15 -10.47 -7.02
N GLU A 187 -9.25 -11.10 -6.58
CA GLU A 187 -10.01 -12.04 -7.40
C GLU A 187 -10.96 -11.33 -8.37
N ALA A 188 -11.66 -10.30 -7.87
CA ALA A 188 -12.65 -9.57 -8.66
C ALA A 188 -12.07 -8.38 -9.45
N GLY A 189 -10.88 -7.90 -9.08
CA GLY A 189 -10.29 -6.69 -9.65
C GLY A 189 -10.98 -5.38 -9.25
N THR A 190 -11.86 -5.42 -8.24
CA THR A 190 -12.62 -4.27 -7.77
C THR A 190 -11.92 -3.57 -6.61
N VAL A 191 -12.12 -2.25 -6.49
CA VAL A 191 -11.69 -1.44 -5.35
C VAL A 191 -12.91 -0.91 -4.62
N GLU A 192 -13.00 -1.18 -3.31
CA GLU A 192 -13.99 -0.60 -2.41
C GLU A 192 -13.31 0.51 -1.60
N PHE A 193 -13.80 1.74 -1.72
CA PHE A 193 -13.35 2.86 -0.90
C PHE A 193 -14.11 2.90 0.42
N PHE A 194 -13.45 3.29 1.50
CA PHE A 194 -14.06 3.43 2.81
C PHE A 194 -14.58 4.85 2.99
N ASP A 195 -15.86 4.97 3.33
CA ASP A 195 -16.55 6.25 3.57
C ASP A 195 -16.39 6.69 5.04
N ASP A 196 -15.15 6.74 5.55
CA ASP A 196 -14.87 7.08 6.96
C ASP A 196 -14.60 8.58 7.17
#